data_a5c380bdc714d88a0f62f06cd15e57e8
#
_entry.id   a5c380bdc714d88a0f62f06cd15e57e8
#
_cell.length_a   1.000
_cell.length_b   1.000
_cell.length_c   1.000
_cell.angle_alpha   90.00
_cell.angle_beta   90.00
_cell.angle_gamma   90.00
#
_symmetry.space_group_name_H-M   'P 1'
#
loop_
_entity.id
_entity.type
_entity.pdbx_description
1 polymer ?
#
loop_
_entity_poly.entity_id
_entity_poly.type
_entity_poly.pdbx_seq_one_letter_code
_entity_poly.pdbx_strand_id
1 'polypeptide(L)'
;MAETRLTKRVVDALKVPNPAKVGVKVRESFAWDRELRGFGVQVMPSGLKSFVVQYRTPEGRTRRLVIGRYGLMTVEEARVIAHEKLVAVSKGVDPAAPVEPDGSTTTVGEICDWYLLEANAGRILGRRRRPIKASTLTMDKSRIETHIRPLLGDRRVSSLKLGDIEAMQADIAAGKTAKGRAGPRGGTPIGGEGAAARTVSSLHSILEHAVRWGKIESNPARGVRKLASTPRERRLSTAEIARLGTAMRTLAAEGEHPTGLAAIRLLLLTGFRRMECLALQRAWVDAEQRAIRLPETKTGPQMRVVGQAAIDLILAQPVTDGSPYVFPADWGNGHFIGVVRVLERVCGAARLADVTPHTLRHTFASVAGELGFSELTIAALLGHAARGVTQRYVHIDEALRVAADKVSMEIAALLDGRQSKIAPDHVPATKPMPNQPEAVTGGLHHPSPPRLGRGQDIL
;
A
#
# COMPACT_ATOMS: atom_id res chain seq x y z
N MET A 1 11.93 4.59 -58.28
CA MET A 1 12.30 5.68 -57.33
C MET A 1 13.79 5.93 -57.57
N ALA A 2 14.20 7.19 -57.85
CA ALA A 2 15.59 7.49 -58.13
C ALA A 2 16.42 7.37 -56.83
N GLU A 3 17.39 6.45 -56.85
CA GLU A 3 18.41 6.36 -55.83
C GLU A 3 19.36 7.56 -56.00
N THR A 4 19.44 8.43 -55.01
CA THR A 4 20.35 9.57 -55.03
C THR A 4 21.15 9.62 -53.73
N ARG A 5 22.37 10.17 -53.74
CA ARG A 5 23.11 10.39 -52.52
C ARG A 5 22.35 11.37 -51.65
N LEU A 6 21.94 10.96 -50.46
CA LEU A 6 21.28 11.83 -49.50
C LEU A 6 22.26 12.83 -48.93
N THR A 7 22.02 14.10 -49.17
CA THR A 7 22.71 15.24 -48.61
C THR A 7 21.70 16.18 -48.00
N LYS A 8 22.15 17.12 -47.15
CA LYS A 8 21.25 18.13 -46.56
C LYS A 8 20.38 18.83 -47.63
N ARG A 9 21.01 19.25 -48.74
CA ARG A 9 20.31 19.90 -49.89
C ARG A 9 19.24 19.02 -50.50
N VAL A 10 19.51 17.72 -50.65
CA VAL A 10 18.55 16.75 -51.19
C VAL A 10 17.38 16.55 -50.23
N VAL A 11 17.67 16.39 -48.92
CA VAL A 11 16.62 16.19 -47.93
C VAL A 11 15.75 17.45 -47.77
N ASP A 12 16.35 18.65 -47.86
CA ASP A 12 15.59 19.92 -47.84
C ASP A 12 14.62 19.99 -49.03
N ALA A 13 15.05 19.58 -50.20
CA ALA A 13 14.28 19.62 -51.45
C ALA A 13 13.15 18.56 -51.56
N LEU A 14 13.10 17.57 -50.66
CA LEU A 14 12.04 16.55 -50.64
C LEU A 14 10.67 17.18 -50.37
N LYS A 15 9.75 17.01 -51.31
CA LYS A 15 8.40 17.55 -51.25
C LYS A 15 7.47 16.63 -50.45
N VAL A 16 6.50 17.24 -49.79
CA VAL A 16 5.41 16.52 -49.11
C VAL A 16 4.62 15.74 -50.13
N PRO A 17 4.27 14.46 -49.87
CA PRO A 17 3.46 13.68 -50.79
C PRO A 17 2.08 14.34 -50.98
N ASN A 18 1.73 14.60 -52.25
CA ASN A 18 0.45 15.22 -52.63
C ASN A 18 -0.53 14.13 -53.05
N PRO A 19 -1.82 14.17 -52.66
CA PRO A 19 -2.81 13.21 -53.13
C PRO A 19 -3.05 13.44 -54.66
N ALA A 20 -2.69 12.41 -55.44
CA ALA A 20 -2.88 12.46 -56.89
C ALA A 20 -4.36 12.33 -57.30
N LYS A 21 -5.27 11.97 -56.39
CA LYS A 21 -6.73 11.81 -56.61
C LYS A 21 -7.52 12.13 -55.34
N VAL A 22 -8.66 12.77 -55.48
CA VAL A 22 -9.62 13.00 -54.38
C VAL A 22 -10.11 11.64 -53.83
N GLY A 23 -10.07 11.45 -52.53
CA GLY A 23 -10.53 10.23 -51.85
C GLY A 23 -9.47 9.18 -51.55
N VAL A 24 -8.23 9.34 -51.98
CA VAL A 24 -7.12 8.42 -51.66
C VAL A 24 -6.37 8.91 -50.42
N LYS A 25 -6.24 8.05 -49.40
CA LYS A 25 -5.47 8.36 -48.18
C LYS A 25 -3.99 8.57 -48.57
N VAL A 26 -3.51 9.78 -48.32
CA VAL A 26 -2.11 10.16 -48.60
C VAL A 26 -1.20 9.32 -47.71
N ARG A 27 -0.27 8.60 -48.32
CA ARG A 27 0.74 7.79 -47.64
C ARG A 27 2.07 8.56 -47.59
N GLU A 28 2.90 8.16 -46.64
CA GLU A 28 4.29 8.63 -46.59
C GLU A 28 5.05 8.34 -47.86
N SER A 29 6.04 9.16 -48.21
CA SER A 29 7.00 8.92 -49.31
C SER A 29 8.39 8.67 -48.75
N PHE A 30 9.19 7.95 -49.54
CA PHE A 30 10.56 7.57 -49.16
C PHE A 30 11.55 7.99 -50.22
N ALA A 31 12.69 8.50 -49.79
CA ALA A 31 13.87 8.73 -50.60
C ALA A 31 15.02 7.85 -50.05
N TRP A 32 15.58 7.02 -50.91
CA TRP A 32 16.62 6.05 -50.49
C TRP A 32 18.03 6.54 -50.87
N ASP A 33 18.98 6.30 -49.95
CA ASP A 33 20.38 6.64 -50.18
C ASP A 33 21.03 5.67 -51.14
N ARG A 34 21.79 6.22 -52.13
CA ARG A 34 22.58 5.44 -53.10
C ARG A 34 23.84 4.84 -52.46
N GLU A 35 24.45 5.51 -51.47
CA GLU A 35 25.71 5.06 -50.84
C GLU A 35 25.48 3.98 -49.78
N LEU A 36 24.40 4.08 -49.01
CA LEU A 36 24.09 3.10 -47.98
C LEU A 36 22.71 2.47 -48.27
N ARG A 37 22.75 1.29 -48.93
CA ARG A 37 21.52 0.55 -49.27
C ARG A 37 20.72 0.22 -48.00
N GLY A 38 19.44 0.57 -47.99
CA GLY A 38 18.55 0.40 -46.86
C GLY A 38 18.43 1.64 -45.95
N PHE A 39 19.26 2.64 -46.11
CA PHE A 39 19.11 3.95 -45.45
C PHE A 39 18.25 4.87 -46.32
N GLY A 40 17.39 5.67 -45.69
CA GLY A 40 16.51 6.59 -46.38
C GLY A 40 15.88 7.65 -45.50
N VAL A 41 15.11 8.54 -46.13
CA VAL A 41 14.30 9.55 -45.50
C VAL A 41 12.83 9.27 -45.77
N GLN A 42 12.03 9.19 -44.74
CA GLN A 42 10.57 9.16 -44.77
C GLN A 42 10.04 10.58 -44.69
N VAL A 43 9.15 10.97 -45.58
CA VAL A 43 8.43 12.24 -45.54
C VAL A 43 6.96 11.96 -45.30
N MET A 44 6.46 12.44 -44.20
CA MET A 44 5.05 12.30 -43.80
C MET A 44 4.17 13.32 -44.51
N PRO A 45 2.86 13.09 -44.66
CA PRO A 45 1.92 14.09 -45.17
C PRO A 45 1.89 15.40 -44.37
N SER A 46 2.29 15.36 -43.12
CA SER A 46 2.44 16.54 -42.26
C SER A 46 3.69 17.38 -42.55
N GLY A 47 4.53 16.95 -43.52
CA GLY A 47 5.83 17.60 -43.78
C GLY A 47 6.98 17.11 -42.90
N LEU A 48 6.70 16.28 -41.89
CA LEU A 48 7.72 15.75 -41.00
C LEU A 48 8.64 14.81 -41.76
N LYS A 49 9.96 15.03 -41.68
CA LYS A 49 10.99 14.21 -42.28
C LYS A 49 11.73 13.41 -41.21
N SER A 50 11.87 12.10 -41.40
CA SER A 50 12.58 11.21 -40.46
C SER A 50 13.51 10.29 -41.19
N PHE A 51 14.69 10.04 -40.64
CA PHE A 51 15.62 9.06 -41.15
C PHE A 51 15.16 7.64 -40.80
N VAL A 52 15.27 6.75 -41.74
CA VAL A 52 14.81 5.35 -41.60
C VAL A 52 15.85 4.38 -42.11
N VAL A 53 15.85 3.20 -41.51
CA VAL A 53 16.59 2.03 -42.01
C VAL A 53 15.59 0.94 -42.36
N GLN A 54 15.67 0.43 -43.60
CA GLN A 54 14.90 -0.72 -44.09
C GLN A 54 15.82 -1.90 -44.27
N TYR A 55 15.46 -3.05 -43.70
CA TYR A 55 16.24 -4.28 -43.76
C TYR A 55 15.33 -5.51 -43.78
N ARG A 56 15.91 -6.67 -44.06
CA ARG A 56 15.24 -7.98 -43.97
C ARG A 56 15.65 -8.66 -42.65
N THR A 57 14.67 -9.16 -41.89
CA THR A 57 14.94 -9.99 -40.71
C THR A 57 15.43 -11.38 -41.13
N PRO A 58 16.07 -12.16 -40.24
CA PRO A 58 16.44 -13.55 -40.49
C PRO A 58 15.29 -14.42 -41.00
N GLU A 59 14.06 -14.15 -40.58
CA GLU A 59 12.84 -14.83 -41.01
C GLU A 59 12.32 -14.33 -42.39
N GLY A 60 13.09 -13.46 -43.08
CA GLY A 60 12.76 -12.98 -44.41
C GLY A 60 11.73 -11.84 -44.48
N ARG A 61 11.29 -11.29 -43.34
CA ARG A 61 10.35 -10.16 -43.30
C ARG A 61 11.06 -8.83 -43.47
N THR A 62 10.47 -7.93 -44.27
CA THR A 62 10.99 -6.57 -44.40
C THR A 62 10.51 -5.71 -43.21
N ARG A 63 11.43 -5.09 -42.46
CA ARG A 63 11.16 -4.13 -41.42
C ARG A 63 11.75 -2.76 -41.70
N ARG A 64 11.15 -1.73 -41.11
CA ARG A 64 11.66 -0.36 -41.09
C ARG A 64 11.81 0.13 -39.66
N LEU A 65 12.92 0.78 -39.39
CA LEU A 65 13.24 1.40 -38.12
C LEU A 65 13.47 2.90 -38.34
N VAL A 66 12.74 3.75 -37.63
CA VAL A 66 13.01 5.19 -37.58
C VAL A 66 14.19 5.42 -36.64
N ILE A 67 15.27 6.02 -37.13
CA ILE A 67 16.50 6.24 -36.39
C ILE A 67 16.63 7.67 -35.87
N GLY A 68 15.87 8.60 -36.42
CA GLY A 68 15.88 9.98 -35.92
C GLY A 68 15.07 10.93 -36.80
N ARG A 69 14.84 12.13 -36.27
CA ARG A 69 14.11 13.20 -36.97
C ARG A 69 15.10 14.13 -37.65
N TYR A 70 14.83 14.45 -38.92
CA TYR A 70 15.58 15.50 -39.61
C TYR A 70 15.39 16.84 -38.90
N GLY A 71 16.49 17.58 -38.73
CA GLY A 71 16.54 18.82 -37.92
C GLY A 71 17.04 18.64 -36.49
N LEU A 72 16.97 17.40 -35.95
CA LEU A 72 17.61 17.05 -34.68
C LEU A 72 18.97 16.36 -34.87
N MET A 73 19.21 15.83 -36.06
CA MET A 73 20.47 15.21 -36.46
C MET A 73 20.76 15.52 -37.92
N THR A 74 22.04 15.46 -38.30
CA THR A 74 22.50 15.63 -39.66
C THR A 74 22.32 14.35 -40.48
N VAL A 75 22.43 14.46 -41.82
CA VAL A 75 22.35 13.29 -42.72
C VAL A 75 23.54 12.35 -42.47
N GLU A 76 24.70 12.91 -42.17
CA GLU A 76 25.95 12.18 -41.92
C GLU A 76 25.85 11.38 -40.60
N GLU A 77 25.40 11.99 -39.53
CA GLU A 77 25.14 11.30 -38.26
C GLU A 77 24.12 10.17 -38.44
N ALA A 78 23.02 10.45 -39.14
CA ALA A 78 22.00 9.43 -39.43
C ALA A 78 22.55 8.27 -40.28
N ARG A 79 23.48 8.55 -41.22
CA ARG A 79 24.11 7.51 -42.04
C ARG A 79 25.02 6.62 -41.20
N VAL A 80 25.78 7.17 -40.26
CA VAL A 80 26.60 6.40 -39.28
C VAL A 80 25.72 5.46 -38.48
N ILE A 81 24.68 5.97 -37.88
CA ILE A 81 23.72 5.16 -37.07
C ILE A 81 23.07 4.08 -37.95
N ALA A 82 22.67 4.45 -39.16
CA ALA A 82 22.09 3.50 -40.10
C ALA A 82 23.07 2.35 -40.48
N HIS A 83 24.34 2.67 -40.70
CA HIS A 83 25.38 1.70 -40.94
C HIS A 83 25.57 0.74 -39.78
N GLU A 84 25.64 1.23 -38.56
CA GLU A 84 25.72 0.40 -37.32
C GLU A 84 24.54 -0.57 -37.22
N LYS A 85 23.32 -0.09 -37.46
CA LYS A 85 22.12 -0.93 -37.45
C LYS A 85 22.14 -2.00 -38.56
N LEU A 86 22.59 -1.67 -39.74
CA LEU A 86 22.71 -2.63 -40.86
C LEU A 86 23.81 -3.66 -40.63
N VAL A 87 24.93 -3.27 -39.98
CA VAL A 87 25.97 -4.20 -39.51
C VAL A 87 25.43 -5.16 -38.48
N ALA A 88 24.58 -4.70 -37.54
CA ALA A 88 23.90 -5.59 -36.58
C ALA A 88 23.00 -6.61 -37.30
N VAL A 89 22.24 -6.17 -38.29
CA VAL A 89 21.40 -7.07 -39.12
C VAL A 89 22.26 -8.11 -39.84
N SER A 90 23.42 -7.75 -40.43
CA SER A 90 24.31 -8.71 -41.08
C SER A 90 24.87 -9.77 -40.14
N LYS A 91 24.93 -9.47 -38.84
CA LYS A 91 25.31 -10.41 -37.76
C LYS A 91 24.13 -11.20 -37.19
N GLY A 92 22.94 -11.13 -37.83
CA GLY A 92 21.74 -11.83 -37.40
C GLY A 92 20.95 -11.16 -36.26
N VAL A 93 21.31 -9.93 -35.84
CA VAL A 93 20.62 -9.19 -34.83
C VAL A 93 19.57 -8.27 -35.45
N ASP A 94 18.31 -8.41 -35.09
CA ASP A 94 17.23 -7.51 -35.51
C ASP A 94 17.21 -6.24 -34.66
N PRO A 95 17.65 -5.06 -35.21
CA PRO A 95 17.73 -3.82 -34.43
C PRO A 95 16.37 -3.20 -34.07
N ALA A 96 15.28 -3.70 -34.64
CA ALA A 96 13.90 -3.38 -34.28
C ALA A 96 13.22 -4.52 -33.51
N ALA A 97 13.92 -5.61 -33.23
CA ALA A 97 13.42 -6.56 -32.26
C ALA A 97 13.19 -5.76 -30.95
N PRO A 98 12.12 -6.06 -30.17
CA PRO A 98 12.09 -5.59 -28.80
C PRO A 98 13.47 -5.92 -28.24
N VAL A 99 14.20 -4.93 -27.76
CA VAL A 99 15.42 -5.18 -26.99
C VAL A 99 14.95 -6.09 -25.89
N GLU A 100 15.24 -7.40 -26.03
CA GLU A 100 15.17 -8.28 -24.88
C GLU A 100 16.05 -7.58 -23.87
N PRO A 101 15.47 -7.06 -22.76
CA PRO A 101 16.24 -6.23 -21.86
C PRO A 101 17.44 -7.06 -21.47
N ASP A 102 18.59 -6.54 -21.82
CA ASP A 102 19.94 -6.98 -21.58
C ASP A 102 19.93 -8.25 -20.74
N GLY A 103 20.54 -9.34 -21.19
CA GLY A 103 20.46 -10.69 -20.64
C GLY A 103 20.55 -10.86 -19.11
N SER A 104 20.04 -9.90 -18.39
CA SER A 104 19.87 -9.93 -16.96
C SER A 104 18.96 -11.11 -16.61
N THR A 105 19.59 -12.20 -16.25
CA THR A 105 18.94 -13.40 -15.72
C THR A 105 18.34 -13.14 -14.33
N THR A 106 18.50 -11.93 -13.80
CA THR A 106 18.12 -11.56 -12.42
C THR A 106 16.64 -11.78 -12.19
N THR A 107 16.35 -12.67 -11.25
CA THR A 107 14.99 -13.01 -10.83
C THR A 107 14.46 -12.05 -9.76
N VAL A 108 13.16 -12.05 -9.56
CA VAL A 108 12.52 -11.30 -8.46
C VAL A 108 13.04 -11.78 -7.11
N GLY A 109 13.28 -13.08 -6.96
CA GLY A 109 13.83 -13.68 -5.76
C GLY A 109 15.21 -13.12 -5.43
N GLU A 110 16.13 -13.08 -6.40
CA GLU A 110 17.47 -12.53 -6.25
C GLU A 110 17.45 -11.03 -5.88
N ILE A 111 16.55 -10.25 -6.46
CA ILE A 111 16.35 -8.84 -6.07
C ILE A 111 15.84 -8.73 -4.64
N CYS A 112 14.95 -9.59 -4.21
CA CYS A 112 14.47 -9.64 -2.83
C CYS A 112 15.59 -9.99 -1.85
N ASP A 113 16.45 -10.97 -2.18
CA ASP A 113 17.60 -11.37 -1.37
C ASP A 113 18.62 -10.23 -1.24
N TRP A 114 18.96 -9.61 -2.36
CA TRP A 114 19.79 -8.41 -2.36
C TRP A 114 19.19 -7.29 -1.50
N TYR A 115 17.89 -6.99 -1.64
CA TYR A 115 17.22 -5.96 -0.84
C TYR A 115 17.30 -6.25 0.65
N LEU A 116 17.04 -7.49 1.06
CA LEU A 116 17.11 -7.90 2.47
C LEU A 116 18.53 -7.78 3.03
N LEU A 117 19.54 -8.15 2.25
CA LEU A 117 20.96 -8.02 2.62
C LEU A 117 21.33 -6.55 2.84
N GLU A 118 21.03 -5.68 1.87
CA GLU A 118 21.36 -4.27 1.94
C GLU A 118 20.58 -3.52 3.03
N ALA A 119 19.32 -3.90 3.23
CA ALA A 119 18.48 -3.31 4.27
C ALA A 119 18.93 -3.72 5.68
N ASN A 120 19.35 -4.98 5.89
CA ASN A 120 19.95 -5.43 7.16
C ASN A 120 21.27 -4.72 7.47
N ALA A 121 22.05 -4.40 6.45
CA ALA A 121 23.28 -3.63 6.57
C ALA A 121 23.04 -2.11 6.76
N GLY A 122 21.78 -1.66 6.81
CA GLY A 122 21.41 -0.25 6.96
C GLY A 122 21.64 0.62 5.72
N ARG A 123 21.99 0.03 4.57
CA ARG A 123 22.29 0.76 3.34
C ARG A 123 21.07 1.16 2.53
N ILE A 124 19.92 0.51 2.74
CA ILE A 124 18.64 0.94 2.14
C ILE A 124 18.02 2.03 3.01
N LEU A 125 17.83 3.21 2.43
CA LEU A 125 17.31 4.38 3.13
C LEU A 125 15.82 4.58 2.83
N GLY A 126 15.04 4.80 3.88
CA GLY A 126 13.62 5.18 3.78
C GLY A 126 13.43 6.67 3.44
N ARG A 127 12.16 7.13 3.46
CA ARG A 127 11.75 8.49 3.06
C ARG A 127 12.50 9.64 3.76
N ARG A 128 13.01 9.43 4.98
CA ARG A 128 13.73 10.44 5.76
C ARG A 128 15.26 10.32 5.64
N ARG A 129 15.74 9.63 4.62
CA ARG A 129 17.18 9.32 4.44
C ARG A 129 17.82 8.64 5.66
N ARG A 130 17.02 7.87 6.40
CA ARG A 130 17.49 7.03 7.51
C ARG A 130 17.33 5.57 7.12
N PRO A 131 18.12 4.65 7.67
CA PRO A 131 17.95 3.21 7.47
C PRO A 131 16.51 2.77 7.71
N ILE A 132 16.05 1.78 6.97
CA ILE A 132 14.72 1.20 7.15
C ILE A 132 14.61 0.65 8.58
N LYS A 133 13.50 0.96 9.27
CA LYS A 133 13.26 0.44 10.62
C LYS A 133 13.17 -1.09 10.62
N ALA A 134 13.72 -1.72 11.65
CA ALA A 134 13.69 -3.18 11.83
C ALA A 134 12.26 -3.77 11.70
N SER A 135 11.24 -3.06 12.22
CA SER A 135 9.84 -3.48 12.08
C SER A 135 9.35 -3.48 10.63
N THR A 136 9.77 -2.52 9.80
CA THR A 136 9.46 -2.49 8.37
C THR A 136 10.13 -3.64 7.66
N LEU A 137 11.41 -3.87 7.94
CA LEU A 137 12.17 -4.96 7.35
C LEU A 137 11.58 -6.34 7.69
N THR A 138 11.15 -6.55 8.95
CA THR A 138 10.44 -7.78 9.36
C THR A 138 9.15 -7.97 8.56
N MET A 139 8.39 -6.90 8.33
CA MET A 139 7.17 -6.97 7.52
C MET A 139 7.45 -7.23 6.05
N ASP A 140 8.50 -6.63 5.48
CA ASP A 140 8.90 -6.86 4.09
C ASP A 140 9.41 -8.29 3.92
N LYS A 141 10.25 -8.80 4.82
CA LYS A 141 10.67 -10.21 4.84
C LYS A 141 9.47 -11.15 4.86
N SER A 142 8.50 -10.90 5.74
CA SER A 142 7.27 -11.71 5.80
C SER A 142 6.51 -11.71 4.48
N ARG A 143 6.35 -10.54 3.82
CA ARG A 143 5.66 -10.44 2.52
C ARG A 143 6.44 -11.11 1.40
N ILE A 144 7.76 -10.97 1.40
CA ILE A 144 8.64 -11.64 0.43
C ILE A 144 8.44 -13.15 0.54
N GLU A 145 8.63 -13.72 1.73
CA GLU A 145 8.61 -15.18 1.93
C GLU A 145 7.21 -15.80 1.81
N THR A 146 6.17 -15.03 2.14
CA THR A 146 4.80 -15.55 2.13
C THR A 146 4.12 -15.37 0.78
N HIS A 147 4.39 -14.26 0.09
CA HIS A 147 3.60 -13.88 -1.07
C HIS A 147 4.44 -13.69 -2.34
N ILE A 148 5.54 -12.90 -2.27
CA ILE A 148 6.27 -12.52 -3.49
C ILE A 148 7.04 -13.71 -4.03
N ARG A 149 7.84 -14.37 -3.19
CA ARG A 149 8.69 -15.50 -3.60
C ARG A 149 7.88 -16.67 -4.15
N PRO A 150 6.77 -17.13 -3.54
CA PRO A 150 5.99 -18.24 -4.09
C PRO A 150 5.32 -17.94 -5.44
N LEU A 151 4.99 -16.68 -5.73
CA LEU A 151 4.23 -16.32 -6.93
C LEU A 151 5.10 -15.75 -8.06
N LEU A 152 6.18 -15.05 -7.73
CA LEU A 152 7.01 -14.36 -8.71
C LEU A 152 8.51 -14.62 -8.53
N GLY A 153 8.95 -15.35 -7.50
CA GLY A 153 10.37 -15.48 -7.14
C GLY A 153 11.27 -15.93 -8.28
N ASP A 154 10.84 -16.91 -9.06
CA ASP A 154 11.61 -17.50 -10.17
C ASP A 154 11.45 -16.73 -11.48
N ARG A 155 10.59 -15.72 -11.52
CA ARG A 155 10.37 -14.89 -12.70
C ARG A 155 11.50 -13.90 -12.88
N ARG A 156 12.02 -13.78 -14.11
CA ARG A 156 12.99 -12.73 -14.46
C ARG A 156 12.33 -11.36 -14.37
N VAL A 157 12.99 -10.40 -13.72
CA VAL A 157 12.44 -9.04 -13.57
C VAL A 157 12.19 -8.38 -14.94
N SER A 158 13.07 -8.61 -15.90
CA SER A 158 12.96 -8.11 -17.27
C SER A 158 11.74 -8.62 -18.02
N SER A 159 11.23 -9.82 -17.68
CA SER A 159 10.05 -10.42 -18.32
C SER A 159 8.73 -10.07 -17.63
N LEU A 160 8.77 -9.42 -16.46
CA LEU A 160 7.56 -9.07 -15.73
C LEU A 160 6.76 -7.98 -16.44
N LYS A 161 5.48 -8.25 -16.60
CA LYS A 161 4.49 -7.29 -17.09
C LYS A 161 3.60 -6.83 -15.94
N LEU A 162 2.95 -5.70 -16.12
CA LEU A 162 1.98 -5.15 -15.16
C LEU A 162 0.90 -6.19 -14.79
N GLY A 163 0.38 -6.93 -15.78
CA GLY A 163 -0.60 -7.99 -15.55
C GLY A 163 -0.12 -9.14 -14.68
N ASP A 164 1.17 -9.47 -14.66
CA ASP A 164 1.72 -10.51 -13.78
C ASP A 164 1.64 -10.08 -12.32
N ILE A 165 1.87 -8.80 -12.05
CA ILE A 165 1.81 -8.23 -10.69
C ILE A 165 0.36 -8.06 -10.25
N GLU A 166 -0.55 -7.71 -11.16
CA GLU A 166 -1.99 -7.67 -10.88
C GLU A 166 -2.55 -9.08 -10.64
N ALA A 167 -2.09 -10.09 -11.37
CA ALA A 167 -2.41 -11.50 -11.10
C ALA A 167 -1.92 -11.94 -9.72
N MET A 168 -0.66 -11.63 -9.36
CA MET A 168 -0.15 -11.86 -7.99
C MET A 168 -1.05 -11.19 -6.95
N GLN A 169 -1.48 -9.95 -7.19
CA GLN A 169 -2.37 -9.23 -6.26
C GLN A 169 -3.71 -9.96 -6.09
N ALA A 170 -4.31 -10.42 -7.18
CA ALA A 170 -5.57 -11.18 -7.15
C ALA A 170 -5.40 -12.51 -6.41
N ASP A 171 -4.31 -13.24 -6.65
CA ASP A 171 -4.00 -14.50 -6.00
C ASP A 171 -3.83 -14.37 -4.49
N ILE A 172 -3.16 -13.29 -4.03
CA ILE A 172 -3.04 -12.99 -2.60
C ILE A 172 -4.40 -12.62 -2.01
N ALA A 173 -5.21 -11.82 -2.71
CA ALA A 173 -6.54 -11.44 -2.25
C ALA A 173 -7.44 -12.66 -2.09
N ALA A 174 -7.36 -13.62 -3.02
CA ALA A 174 -8.08 -14.90 -2.97
C ALA A 174 -7.52 -15.91 -1.95
N GLY A 175 -6.42 -15.57 -1.25
CA GLY A 175 -5.84 -16.44 -0.22
C GLY A 175 -4.97 -17.59 -0.75
N LYS A 176 -4.57 -17.62 -2.03
CA LYS A 176 -3.73 -18.70 -2.59
C LYS A 176 -2.38 -18.87 -1.87
N THR A 177 -1.90 -17.83 -1.23
CA THR A 177 -0.67 -17.85 -0.44
C THR A 177 -0.94 -18.00 1.07
N ALA A 178 -2.17 -18.35 1.45
CA ALA A 178 -2.50 -18.64 2.85
C ALA A 178 -1.68 -19.83 3.34
N LYS A 179 -1.07 -19.66 4.51
CA LYS A 179 -0.32 -20.75 5.17
C LYS A 179 -1.06 -21.14 6.44
N GLY A 180 -1.05 -22.42 6.77
CA GLY A 180 -1.51 -22.89 8.06
C GLY A 180 -0.77 -22.16 9.20
N ARG A 181 -1.33 -22.14 10.40
CA ARG A 181 -0.75 -21.47 11.56
C ARG A 181 0.66 -22.02 11.87
N ALA A 182 1.65 -21.17 11.72
CA ALA A 182 3.05 -21.52 11.98
C ALA A 182 3.39 -21.51 13.49
N GLY A 183 2.63 -22.25 14.30
CA GLY A 183 2.86 -22.40 15.74
C GLY A 183 1.95 -21.52 16.63
N PRO A 184 2.01 -21.68 17.95
CA PRO A 184 1.06 -21.08 18.91
C PRO A 184 1.16 -19.54 19.01
N ARG A 185 2.25 -18.92 18.58
CA ARG A 185 2.51 -17.48 18.66
C ARG A 185 2.42 -16.75 17.32
N GLY A 186 2.30 -17.48 16.19
CA GLY A 186 2.26 -16.91 14.84
C GLY A 186 0.86 -16.48 14.41
N GLY A 187 0.74 -15.33 13.75
CA GLY A 187 -0.46 -14.98 13.00
C GLY A 187 -0.60 -15.91 11.79
N THR A 188 -1.83 -16.23 11.40
CA THR A 188 -2.10 -16.99 10.17
C THR A 188 -2.19 -16.01 9.00
N PRO A 189 -1.30 -16.07 8.00
CA PRO A 189 -1.45 -15.27 6.79
C PRO A 189 -2.60 -15.86 5.96
N ILE A 190 -3.75 -15.22 6.01
CA ILE A 190 -4.97 -15.64 5.30
C ILE A 190 -5.16 -14.95 3.95
N GLY A 191 -4.29 -14.01 3.58
CA GLY A 191 -4.47 -13.21 2.37
C GLY A 191 -5.41 -12.02 2.57
N GLY A 192 -6.24 -11.76 1.55
CA GLY A 192 -7.21 -10.66 1.51
C GLY A 192 -6.66 -9.37 0.87
N GLU A 193 -7.57 -8.46 0.49
CA GLU A 193 -7.27 -7.23 -0.27
C GLU A 193 -6.21 -6.35 0.39
N GLY A 194 -6.28 -6.19 1.72
CA GLY A 194 -5.31 -5.39 2.46
C GLY A 194 -3.90 -5.98 2.48
N ALA A 195 -3.76 -7.32 2.49
CA ALA A 195 -2.48 -8.00 2.38
C ALA A 195 -1.93 -7.86 0.96
N ALA A 196 -2.77 -8.06 -0.05
CA ALA A 196 -2.45 -7.93 -1.45
C ALA A 196 -1.94 -6.52 -1.79
N ALA A 197 -2.67 -5.47 -1.46
CA ALA A 197 -2.28 -4.08 -1.70
C ALA A 197 -0.97 -3.70 -1.01
N ARG A 198 -0.73 -4.18 0.21
CA ARG A 198 0.53 -3.94 0.93
C ARG A 198 1.70 -4.71 0.33
N THR A 199 1.47 -5.93 -0.16
CA THR A 199 2.51 -6.74 -0.83
C THR A 199 2.94 -6.07 -2.13
N VAL A 200 1.99 -5.60 -2.96
CA VAL A 200 2.30 -4.80 -4.16
C VAL A 200 3.09 -3.54 -3.79
N SER A 201 2.74 -2.87 -2.68
CA SER A 201 3.48 -1.68 -2.23
C SER A 201 4.91 -2.01 -1.79
N SER A 202 5.14 -3.17 -1.14
CA SER A 202 6.49 -3.62 -0.79
C SER A 202 7.29 -4.01 -2.03
N LEU A 203 6.71 -4.79 -2.96
CA LEU A 203 7.37 -5.16 -4.22
C LEU A 203 7.76 -3.91 -5.02
N HIS A 204 6.85 -2.96 -5.18
CA HIS A 204 7.14 -1.68 -5.84
C HIS A 204 8.32 -0.96 -5.17
N SER A 205 8.37 -0.90 -3.83
CA SER A 205 9.46 -0.25 -3.10
C SER A 205 10.79 -0.98 -3.29
N ILE A 206 10.80 -2.30 -3.24
CA ILE A 206 11.98 -3.14 -3.44
C ILE A 206 12.55 -2.92 -4.84
N LEU A 207 11.70 -3.00 -5.87
CA LEU A 207 12.11 -2.79 -7.26
C LEU A 207 12.58 -1.33 -7.51
N GLU A 208 11.97 -0.34 -6.84
CA GLU A 208 12.42 1.05 -6.95
C GLU A 208 13.82 1.26 -6.34
N HIS A 209 14.13 0.57 -5.24
CA HIS A 209 15.49 0.54 -4.71
C HIS A 209 16.46 -0.16 -5.67
N ALA A 210 16.04 -1.25 -6.29
CA ALA A 210 16.86 -1.96 -7.28
C ALA A 210 17.20 -1.08 -8.50
N VAL A 211 16.22 -0.28 -9.00
CA VAL A 211 16.48 0.71 -10.05
C VAL A 211 17.50 1.74 -9.62
N ARG A 212 17.37 2.33 -8.41
CA ARG A 212 18.30 3.33 -7.88
C ARG A 212 19.73 2.82 -7.73
N TRP A 213 19.88 1.52 -7.49
CA TRP A 213 21.17 0.86 -7.35
C TRP A 213 21.69 0.25 -8.68
N GLY A 214 21.01 0.51 -9.79
CA GLY A 214 21.40 0.02 -11.11
C GLY A 214 21.33 -1.50 -11.27
N LYS A 215 20.54 -2.19 -10.43
CA LYS A 215 20.33 -3.64 -10.51
C LYS A 215 19.35 -4.03 -11.60
N ILE A 216 18.42 -3.14 -11.90
CA ILE A 216 17.42 -3.25 -12.97
C ILE A 216 17.23 -1.87 -13.62
N GLU A 217 16.87 -1.84 -14.89
CA GLU A 217 16.69 -0.58 -15.63
C GLU A 217 15.40 0.14 -15.28
N SER A 218 14.33 -0.59 -15.09
CA SER A 218 13.01 -0.03 -14.81
C SER A 218 12.23 -0.86 -13.80
N ASN A 219 11.26 -0.23 -13.16
CA ASN A 219 10.41 -0.90 -12.18
C ASN A 219 9.11 -1.36 -12.84
N PRO A 220 8.90 -2.69 -13.07
CA PRO A 220 7.70 -3.23 -13.70
C PRO A 220 6.43 -3.07 -12.84
N ALA A 221 6.57 -2.75 -11.55
CA ALA A 221 5.42 -2.48 -10.68
C ALA A 221 4.91 -1.03 -10.76
N ARG A 222 5.50 -0.18 -11.60
CA ARG A 222 4.96 1.17 -11.84
C ARG A 222 3.64 1.09 -12.58
N GLY A 223 2.64 1.81 -12.11
CA GLY A 223 1.30 1.85 -12.72
C GLY A 223 0.33 0.76 -12.26
N VAL A 224 0.76 -0.21 -11.45
CA VAL A 224 -0.14 -1.22 -10.89
C VAL A 224 -1.22 -0.57 -10.02
N ARG A 225 -2.48 -0.85 -10.32
CA ARG A 225 -3.63 -0.40 -9.53
C ARG A 225 -3.78 -1.28 -8.31
N LYS A 226 -3.61 -0.67 -7.13
CA LYS A 226 -3.77 -1.40 -5.87
C LYS A 226 -5.25 -1.57 -5.55
N LEU A 227 -5.60 -2.74 -5.01
CA LEU A 227 -6.94 -2.97 -4.47
C LEU A 227 -7.22 -1.95 -3.35
N ALA A 228 -8.40 -1.38 -3.37
CA ALA A 228 -8.84 -0.46 -2.33
C ALA A 228 -9.04 -1.26 -1.03
N SER A 229 -8.46 -0.80 0.06
CA SER A 229 -8.82 -1.33 1.37
C SER A 229 -9.86 -0.41 1.98
N THR A 230 -11.02 -0.95 2.34
CA THR A 230 -12.04 -0.20 3.06
C THR A 230 -11.46 0.29 4.40
N PRO A 231 -11.46 1.59 4.69
CA PRO A 231 -11.08 2.08 6.00
C PRO A 231 -11.98 1.45 7.07
N ARG A 232 -11.39 0.99 8.16
CA ARG A 232 -12.18 0.53 9.31
C ARG A 232 -12.51 1.75 10.16
N GLU A 233 -13.78 2.16 10.14
CA GLU A 233 -14.29 3.31 10.89
C GLU A 233 -14.93 2.92 12.23
N ARG A 234 -14.73 1.67 12.68
CA ARG A 234 -15.30 1.14 13.91
C ARG A 234 -14.85 1.95 15.14
N ARG A 235 -15.81 2.46 15.90
CA ARG A 235 -15.66 3.09 17.23
C ARG A 235 -16.63 2.43 18.20
N LEU A 236 -16.39 2.54 19.49
CA LEU A 236 -17.33 2.10 20.52
C LEU A 236 -18.30 3.24 20.82
N SER A 237 -19.58 2.91 20.95
CA SER A 237 -20.58 3.80 21.51
C SER A 237 -20.43 3.92 23.03
N THR A 238 -21.10 4.89 23.66
CA THR A 238 -21.10 5.06 25.12
C THR A 238 -21.58 3.79 25.85
N ALA A 239 -22.63 3.15 25.31
CA ALA A 239 -23.14 1.89 25.85
C ALA A 239 -22.15 0.73 25.69
N GLU A 240 -21.39 0.70 24.58
CA GLU A 240 -20.35 -0.30 24.36
C GLU A 240 -19.14 -0.09 25.28
N ILE A 241 -18.76 1.16 25.54
CA ILE A 241 -17.70 1.47 26.53
C ILE A 241 -18.11 0.99 27.93
N ALA A 242 -19.36 1.21 28.32
CA ALA A 242 -19.87 0.75 29.61
C ALA A 242 -19.87 -0.79 29.71
N ARG A 243 -20.31 -1.50 28.65
CA ARG A 243 -20.25 -2.97 28.60
C ARG A 243 -18.80 -3.48 28.67
N LEU A 244 -17.88 -2.82 27.95
CA LEU A 244 -16.45 -3.15 27.99
C LEU A 244 -15.91 -3.00 29.41
N GLY A 245 -16.25 -1.91 30.09
CA GLY A 245 -15.85 -1.67 31.49
C GLY A 245 -16.39 -2.73 32.46
N THR A 246 -17.65 -3.13 32.29
CA THR A 246 -18.25 -4.21 33.09
C THR A 246 -17.52 -5.54 32.84
N ALA A 247 -17.29 -5.91 31.60
CA ALA A 247 -16.55 -7.12 31.25
C ALA A 247 -15.11 -7.12 31.80
N MET A 248 -14.43 -5.96 31.78
CA MET A 248 -13.09 -5.82 32.36
C MET A 248 -13.12 -6.08 33.87
N ARG A 249 -14.10 -5.58 34.62
CA ARG A 249 -14.24 -5.82 36.07
C ARG A 249 -14.54 -7.29 36.36
N THR A 250 -15.46 -7.90 35.64
CA THR A 250 -15.81 -9.32 35.78
C THR A 250 -14.58 -10.20 35.53
N LEU A 251 -13.90 -10.00 34.42
CA LEU A 251 -12.71 -10.78 34.08
C LEU A 251 -11.52 -10.52 35.03
N ALA A 252 -11.39 -9.31 35.59
CA ALA A 252 -10.41 -9.04 36.61
C ALA A 252 -10.65 -9.88 37.87
N ALA A 253 -11.93 -10.01 38.29
CA ALA A 253 -12.30 -10.87 39.42
C ALA A 253 -12.08 -12.38 39.12
N GLU A 254 -12.16 -12.78 37.86
CA GLU A 254 -11.89 -14.15 37.38
C GLU A 254 -10.39 -14.42 37.14
N GLY A 255 -9.50 -13.46 37.43
CA GLY A 255 -8.05 -13.64 37.29
C GLY A 255 -7.48 -13.32 35.90
N GLU A 256 -8.19 -12.55 35.07
CA GLU A 256 -7.63 -12.08 33.81
C GLU A 256 -6.37 -11.21 34.05
N HIS A 257 -5.48 -11.19 33.08
CA HIS A 257 -4.17 -10.56 33.16
C HIS A 257 -4.22 -9.07 33.51
N PRO A 258 -3.79 -8.65 34.71
CA PRO A 258 -3.99 -7.27 35.20
C PRO A 258 -3.28 -6.23 34.33
N THR A 259 -2.04 -6.50 33.89
CA THR A 259 -1.30 -5.61 32.97
C THR A 259 -2.04 -5.44 31.64
N GLY A 260 -2.66 -6.51 31.14
CA GLY A 260 -3.44 -6.46 29.90
C GLY A 260 -4.69 -5.58 30.01
N LEU A 261 -5.42 -5.71 31.13
CA LEU A 261 -6.59 -4.88 31.44
C LEU A 261 -6.19 -3.41 31.61
N ALA A 262 -5.12 -3.13 32.37
CA ALA A 262 -4.61 -1.78 32.56
C ALA A 262 -4.16 -1.14 31.23
N ALA A 263 -3.50 -1.90 30.35
CA ALA A 263 -3.09 -1.43 29.03
C ALA A 263 -4.30 -1.09 28.13
N ILE A 264 -5.37 -1.90 28.15
CA ILE A 264 -6.62 -1.62 27.43
C ILE A 264 -7.24 -0.31 27.94
N ARG A 265 -7.30 -0.14 29.26
CA ARG A 265 -7.82 1.08 29.89
C ARG A 265 -6.99 2.30 29.50
N LEU A 266 -5.65 2.22 29.52
CA LEU A 266 -4.76 3.31 29.11
C LEU A 266 -4.92 3.67 27.65
N LEU A 267 -5.07 2.69 26.75
CA LEU A 267 -5.34 2.92 25.33
C LEU A 267 -6.61 3.76 25.11
N LEU A 268 -7.66 3.47 25.86
CA LEU A 268 -8.91 4.24 25.81
C LEU A 268 -8.75 5.64 26.40
N LEU A 269 -8.06 5.79 27.54
CA LEU A 269 -7.92 7.06 28.23
C LEU A 269 -7.00 8.06 27.51
N THR A 270 -6.13 7.59 26.59
CA THR A 270 -5.11 8.42 25.94
C THR A 270 -5.22 8.48 24.43
N GLY A 271 -5.93 7.54 23.81
CA GLY A 271 -5.91 7.37 22.37
C GLY A 271 -4.53 7.05 21.78
N PHE A 272 -3.60 6.53 22.56
CA PHE A 272 -2.25 6.16 22.11
C PHE A 272 -2.30 5.06 21.05
N ARG A 273 -1.25 5.02 20.18
CA ARG A 273 -1.03 3.84 19.36
C ARG A 273 -0.60 2.68 20.26
N ARG A 274 -0.94 1.46 19.85
CA ARG A 274 -0.64 0.26 20.64
C ARG A 274 0.79 0.23 21.19
N MET A 275 1.79 0.49 20.35
CA MET A 275 3.19 0.46 20.77
C MET A 275 3.60 1.68 21.60
N GLU A 276 2.97 2.84 21.43
CA GLU A 276 3.17 4.01 22.28
C GLU A 276 2.71 3.73 23.72
N CYS A 277 1.64 2.94 23.87
CA CYS A 277 1.13 2.50 25.16
C CYS A 277 1.99 1.38 25.77
N LEU A 278 2.19 0.28 25.03
CA LEU A 278 2.83 -0.92 25.59
C LEU A 278 4.31 -0.73 25.90
N ALA A 279 5.04 0.02 25.06
CA ALA A 279 6.45 0.31 25.26
C ALA A 279 6.69 1.58 26.08
N LEU A 280 5.67 2.09 26.79
CA LEU A 280 5.77 3.27 27.63
C LEU A 280 6.75 3.00 28.78
N GLN A 281 7.77 3.85 28.92
CA GLN A 281 8.72 3.81 30.01
C GLN A 281 8.33 4.82 31.10
N ARG A 282 8.56 4.47 32.36
CA ARG A 282 8.26 5.34 33.51
C ARG A 282 9.00 6.67 33.45
N ALA A 283 10.25 6.67 33.01
CA ALA A 283 11.07 7.87 32.83
C ALA A 283 10.54 8.87 31.79
N TRP A 284 9.59 8.46 30.95
CA TRP A 284 8.96 9.34 29.96
C TRP A 284 7.73 10.07 30.47
N VAL A 285 7.26 9.70 31.66
CA VAL A 285 6.04 10.24 32.29
C VAL A 285 6.39 11.44 33.18
N ASP A 286 5.85 12.57 32.82
CA ASP A 286 5.90 13.79 33.63
C ASP A 286 4.50 13.95 34.26
N ALA A 287 4.38 13.46 35.49
CA ALA A 287 3.09 13.44 36.19
C ALA A 287 2.61 14.86 36.57
N GLU A 288 3.52 15.76 36.93
CA GLU A 288 3.21 17.13 37.28
C GLU A 288 2.66 17.91 36.09
N GLN A 289 3.32 17.76 34.92
CA GLN A 289 2.88 18.41 33.68
C GLN A 289 1.77 17.62 32.96
N ARG A 290 1.38 16.44 33.48
CA ARG A 290 0.45 15.51 32.82
C ARG A 290 0.81 15.27 31.35
N ALA A 291 2.09 15.04 31.14
CA ALA A 291 2.67 14.89 29.80
C ALA A 291 3.51 13.62 29.69
N ILE A 292 3.57 13.06 28.50
CA ILE A 292 4.36 11.88 28.19
C ILE A 292 5.31 12.22 27.05
N ARG A 293 6.61 12.09 27.28
CA ARG A 293 7.67 12.32 26.30
C ARG A 293 7.95 11.01 25.55
N LEU A 294 7.47 10.93 24.32
CA LEU A 294 7.72 9.77 23.44
C LEU A 294 8.94 10.08 22.57
N PRO A 295 10.13 9.53 22.86
CA PRO A 295 11.37 9.85 22.13
C PRO A 295 11.32 9.36 20.68
N GLU A 296 10.58 8.31 20.41
CA GLU A 296 10.45 7.76 19.08
C GLU A 296 9.00 7.36 18.76
N THR A 297 8.41 8.02 17.77
CA THR A 297 7.11 7.63 17.21
C THR A 297 7.22 7.40 15.70
N LYS A 298 6.11 7.00 15.05
CA LYS A 298 6.06 6.89 13.58
C LYS A 298 6.42 8.21 12.88
N THR A 299 6.21 9.35 13.55
CA THR A 299 6.41 10.69 12.98
C THR A 299 7.58 11.45 13.59
N GLY A 300 8.33 10.86 14.51
CA GLY A 300 9.47 11.45 15.24
C GLY A 300 9.17 11.60 16.74
N PRO A 301 10.05 12.26 17.52
CA PRO A 301 9.81 12.55 18.92
C PRO A 301 8.53 13.38 19.10
N GLN A 302 7.77 13.09 20.16
CA GLN A 302 6.53 13.80 20.48
C GLN A 302 6.39 13.97 22.00
N MET A 303 5.80 15.08 22.40
CA MET A 303 5.23 15.27 23.72
C MET A 303 3.71 15.14 23.60
N ARG A 304 3.11 14.40 24.52
CA ARG A 304 1.68 14.12 24.53
C ARG A 304 1.08 14.49 25.87
N VAL A 305 0.12 15.38 25.82
CA VAL A 305 -0.69 15.70 27.01
C VAL A 305 -1.68 14.57 27.23
N VAL A 306 -1.85 14.17 28.47
CA VAL A 306 -2.79 13.13 28.91
C VAL A 306 -3.60 13.61 30.10
N GLY A 307 -4.80 13.08 30.29
CA GLY A 307 -5.64 13.45 31.43
C GLY A 307 -5.19 12.79 32.74
N GLN A 308 -5.64 13.35 33.85
CA GLN A 308 -5.27 12.89 35.21
C GLN A 308 -5.61 11.39 35.39
N ALA A 309 -6.77 10.93 34.93
CA ALA A 309 -7.15 9.52 35.04
C ALA A 309 -6.15 8.55 34.36
N ALA A 310 -5.45 9.01 33.31
CA ALA A 310 -4.39 8.22 32.69
C ALA A 310 -3.11 8.24 33.51
N ILE A 311 -2.75 9.37 34.09
CA ILE A 311 -1.59 9.49 34.99
C ILE A 311 -1.79 8.62 36.25
N ASP A 312 -2.96 8.69 36.89
CA ASP A 312 -3.29 7.87 38.04
C ASP A 312 -3.19 6.38 37.76
N LEU A 313 -3.70 5.96 36.59
CA LEU A 313 -3.58 4.58 36.13
C LEU A 313 -2.12 4.15 35.91
N ILE A 314 -1.29 5.02 35.34
CA ILE A 314 0.14 4.74 35.10
C ILE A 314 0.90 4.61 36.43
N LEU A 315 0.66 5.53 37.36
CA LEU A 315 1.33 5.54 38.66
C LEU A 315 0.90 4.37 39.55
N ALA A 316 -0.34 3.91 39.44
CA ALA A 316 -0.85 2.76 40.15
C ALA A 316 -0.27 1.41 39.62
N GLN A 317 0.43 1.39 38.48
CA GLN A 317 1.03 0.13 38.03
C GLN A 317 2.20 -0.28 38.91
N PRO A 318 2.33 -1.57 39.26
CA PRO A 318 3.44 -2.05 40.08
C PRO A 318 4.78 -1.78 39.42
N VAL A 319 5.76 -1.39 40.25
CA VAL A 319 7.15 -1.27 39.76
C VAL A 319 7.78 -2.66 39.76
N THR A 320 8.35 -3.05 38.66
CA THR A 320 9.08 -4.29 38.53
C THR A 320 10.58 -3.98 38.48
N ASP A 321 11.34 -4.55 39.39
CA ASP A 321 12.78 -4.33 39.48
C ASP A 321 13.46 -4.69 38.15
N GLY A 322 14.36 -3.80 37.71
CA GLY A 322 15.09 -3.97 36.45
C GLY A 322 14.30 -3.70 35.17
N SER A 323 12.99 -3.39 35.25
CA SER A 323 12.20 -3.04 34.07
C SER A 323 11.91 -1.54 34.00
N PRO A 324 12.23 -0.85 32.88
CA PRO A 324 11.90 0.55 32.72
C PRO A 324 10.42 0.78 32.33
N TYR A 325 9.70 -0.28 31.98
CA TYR A 325 8.36 -0.18 31.38
C TYR A 325 7.25 0.00 32.44
N VAL A 326 6.21 0.74 32.06
CA VAL A 326 4.95 0.82 32.82
C VAL A 326 4.24 -0.54 32.76
N PHE A 327 4.33 -1.22 31.63
CA PHE A 327 3.78 -2.54 31.38
C PHE A 327 4.91 -3.52 31.04
N PRO A 328 5.58 -4.08 32.03
CA PRO A 328 6.67 -5.03 31.78
C PRO A 328 6.15 -6.33 31.16
N ALA A 329 7.04 -7.02 30.43
CA ALA A 329 6.74 -8.36 29.93
C ALA A 329 6.67 -9.36 31.09
N ASP A 330 5.90 -10.42 30.92
CA ASP A 330 5.83 -11.54 31.88
C ASP A 330 7.16 -12.31 31.94
N TRP A 331 7.96 -12.23 30.85
CA TRP A 331 9.22 -12.94 30.68
C TRP A 331 10.24 -12.07 29.95
N GLY A 332 11.45 -12.01 30.48
CA GLY A 332 12.56 -11.24 29.88
C GLY A 332 12.44 -9.74 30.12
N ASN A 333 13.29 -8.95 29.45
CA ASN A 333 13.49 -7.52 29.73
C ASN A 333 12.63 -6.60 28.83
N GLY A 334 11.59 -7.13 28.18
CA GLY A 334 10.74 -6.38 27.28
C GLY A 334 9.52 -5.74 27.95
N HIS A 335 8.65 -5.18 27.13
CA HIS A 335 7.33 -4.73 27.52
C HIS A 335 6.27 -5.81 27.25
N PHE A 336 5.10 -5.69 27.87
CA PHE A 336 3.95 -6.57 27.65
C PHE A 336 3.49 -6.55 26.18
N ILE A 337 3.22 -7.72 25.59
CA ILE A 337 2.79 -7.86 24.21
C ILE A 337 1.41 -8.50 24.04
N GLY A 338 0.82 -9.00 25.12
CA GLY A 338 -0.42 -9.80 25.14
C GLY A 338 -1.72 -9.04 24.96
N VAL A 339 -1.71 -7.70 24.85
CA VAL A 339 -2.92 -6.86 24.90
C VAL A 339 -4.01 -7.24 23.88
N VAL A 340 -3.64 -7.72 22.70
CA VAL A 340 -4.63 -8.09 21.66
C VAL A 340 -5.46 -9.28 22.13
N ARG A 341 -4.84 -10.30 22.73
CA ARG A 341 -5.53 -11.49 23.24
C ARG A 341 -6.41 -11.17 24.45
N VAL A 342 -5.92 -10.31 25.36
CA VAL A 342 -6.73 -9.83 26.49
C VAL A 342 -7.95 -9.05 25.96
N LEU A 343 -7.73 -8.15 25.00
CA LEU A 343 -8.82 -7.38 24.38
C LEU A 343 -9.86 -8.30 23.71
N GLU A 344 -9.41 -9.33 22.99
CA GLU A 344 -10.31 -10.33 22.38
C GLU A 344 -11.20 -11.02 23.41
N ARG A 345 -10.64 -11.42 24.58
CA ARG A 345 -11.43 -12.04 25.66
C ARG A 345 -12.40 -11.04 26.29
N VAL A 346 -11.95 -9.81 26.57
CA VAL A 346 -12.79 -8.75 27.10
C VAL A 346 -13.94 -8.42 26.13
N CYS A 347 -13.64 -8.29 24.85
CA CYS A 347 -14.67 -8.04 23.81
C CYS A 347 -15.64 -9.22 23.68
N GLY A 348 -15.17 -10.45 23.78
CA GLY A 348 -16.02 -11.64 23.81
C GLY A 348 -17.02 -11.59 24.96
N ALA A 349 -16.55 -11.33 26.19
CA ALA A 349 -17.39 -11.16 27.39
C ALA A 349 -18.36 -9.97 27.26
N ALA A 350 -17.94 -8.87 26.67
CA ALA A 350 -18.76 -7.68 26.42
C ALA A 350 -19.70 -7.81 25.21
N ARG A 351 -19.65 -8.91 24.44
CA ARG A 351 -20.37 -9.11 23.17
C ARG A 351 -20.12 -8.00 22.16
N LEU A 352 -18.83 -7.66 21.95
CA LEU A 352 -18.38 -6.64 21.02
C LEU A 352 -17.62 -7.27 19.88
N ALA A 353 -18.04 -7.03 18.64
CA ALA A 353 -17.37 -7.50 17.43
C ALA A 353 -16.43 -6.43 16.84
N ASP A 354 -15.40 -6.87 16.10
CA ASP A 354 -14.49 -6.04 15.30
C ASP A 354 -13.74 -4.95 16.08
N VAL A 355 -13.48 -5.19 17.37
CA VAL A 355 -12.73 -4.25 18.22
C VAL A 355 -11.25 -4.59 18.21
N THR A 356 -10.43 -3.60 17.90
CA THR A 356 -8.97 -3.69 17.88
C THR A 356 -8.37 -2.57 18.75
N PRO A 357 -7.09 -2.61 19.11
CA PRO A 357 -6.44 -1.48 19.77
C PRO A 357 -6.56 -0.16 18.99
N HIS A 358 -6.72 -0.21 17.67
CA HIS A 358 -6.96 0.98 16.87
C HIS A 358 -8.39 1.51 17.01
N THR A 359 -9.35 0.62 17.16
CA THR A 359 -10.75 0.98 17.51
C THR A 359 -10.82 1.78 18.79
N LEU A 360 -10.04 1.41 19.82
CA LEU A 360 -9.98 2.16 21.09
C LEU A 360 -9.49 3.60 20.89
N ARG A 361 -8.53 3.78 20.01
CA ARG A 361 -8.03 5.13 19.63
C ARG A 361 -9.08 5.93 18.85
N HIS A 362 -9.83 5.30 17.96
CA HIS A 362 -10.95 5.95 17.27
C HIS A 362 -12.05 6.34 18.26
N THR A 363 -12.30 5.49 19.23
CA THR A 363 -13.26 5.76 20.31
C THR A 363 -12.86 6.99 21.13
N PHE A 364 -11.60 7.11 21.52
CA PHE A 364 -11.09 8.33 22.19
C PHE A 364 -11.34 9.59 21.35
N ALA A 365 -11.04 9.51 20.03
CA ALA A 365 -11.28 10.65 19.13
C ALA A 365 -12.76 11.01 19.01
N SER A 366 -13.64 10.01 18.96
CA SER A 366 -15.09 10.22 18.89
C SER A 366 -15.65 10.85 20.17
N VAL A 367 -15.26 10.34 21.33
CA VAL A 367 -15.65 10.94 22.63
C VAL A 367 -15.17 12.40 22.72
N ALA A 368 -13.97 12.70 22.24
CA ALA A 368 -13.49 14.08 22.19
C ALA A 368 -14.35 14.95 21.25
N GLY A 369 -14.77 14.41 20.10
CA GLY A 369 -15.69 15.10 19.18
C GLY A 369 -17.07 15.34 19.80
N GLU A 370 -17.63 14.33 20.48
CA GLU A 370 -18.93 14.41 21.18
C GLU A 370 -18.90 15.42 22.35
N LEU A 371 -17.74 15.62 22.97
CA LEU A 371 -17.51 16.68 23.95
C LEU A 371 -17.30 18.07 23.33
N GLY A 372 -17.38 18.21 22.01
CA GLY A 372 -17.32 19.48 21.27
C GLY A 372 -15.91 19.98 21.00
N PHE A 373 -14.86 19.17 21.14
CA PHE A 373 -13.51 19.59 20.80
C PHE A 373 -13.28 19.65 19.29
N SER A 374 -12.55 20.68 18.85
CA SER A 374 -12.22 20.86 17.43
C SER A 374 -11.33 19.74 16.89
N GLU A 375 -11.39 19.48 15.57
CA GLU A 375 -10.51 18.51 14.89
C GLU A 375 -9.02 18.80 15.15
N LEU A 376 -8.64 20.08 15.25
CA LEU A 376 -7.27 20.47 15.56
C LEU A 376 -6.86 20.02 16.97
N THR A 377 -7.72 20.23 17.96
CA THR A 377 -7.51 19.76 19.35
C THR A 377 -7.41 18.24 19.40
N ILE A 378 -8.32 17.53 18.73
CA ILE A 378 -8.33 16.06 18.66
C ILE A 378 -7.05 15.56 17.98
N ALA A 379 -6.65 16.17 16.89
CA ALA A 379 -5.41 15.82 16.17
C ALA A 379 -4.17 16.04 17.07
N ALA A 380 -4.13 17.11 17.86
CA ALA A 380 -3.06 17.38 18.82
C ALA A 380 -3.02 16.33 19.95
N LEU A 381 -4.16 16.01 20.55
CA LEU A 381 -4.29 14.94 21.55
C LEU A 381 -3.84 13.58 21.00
N LEU A 382 -4.19 13.27 19.78
CA LEU A 382 -3.77 12.04 19.12
C LEU A 382 -2.32 12.07 18.61
N GLY A 383 -1.63 13.23 18.58
CA GLY A 383 -0.28 13.40 18.02
C GLY A 383 -0.24 13.11 16.52
N HIS A 384 -1.26 13.55 15.81
CA HIS A 384 -1.19 13.64 14.37
C HIS A 384 -0.28 14.82 14.02
N ALA A 385 0.68 14.60 13.11
CA ALA A 385 1.47 15.71 12.61
C ALA A 385 0.54 16.65 11.84
N ALA A 386 0.29 17.85 12.38
CA ALA A 386 -0.44 18.87 11.66
C ALA A 386 0.38 19.24 10.41
N ARG A 387 -0.28 19.25 9.26
CA ARG A 387 0.30 19.77 8.02
C ARG A 387 0.15 21.30 8.06
N GLY A 388 1.19 22.01 8.51
CA GLY A 388 1.17 23.47 8.49
C GLY A 388 2.09 24.15 9.51
N VAL A 389 2.24 25.46 9.36
CA VAL A 389 3.10 26.36 10.15
C VAL A 389 2.68 26.43 11.63
N THR A 390 1.41 26.19 11.91
CA THR A 390 0.78 26.29 13.24
C THR A 390 1.36 25.34 14.29
N GLN A 391 1.97 24.21 13.87
CA GLN A 391 2.51 23.21 14.78
C GLN A 391 3.77 23.65 15.54
N ARG A 392 4.48 24.68 15.07
CA ARG A 392 5.66 25.25 15.77
C ARG A 392 5.27 26.04 17.02
N TYR A 393 4.02 26.42 17.16
CA TYR A 393 3.49 27.29 18.21
C TYR A 393 2.56 26.58 19.20
N VAL A 394 2.31 25.27 19.03
CA VAL A 394 1.59 24.49 20.06
C VAL A 394 2.54 24.18 21.18
N HIS A 395 2.76 25.16 22.05
CA HIS A 395 3.18 24.90 23.41
C HIS A 395 2.15 23.96 24.04
N ILE A 396 2.53 23.21 25.09
CA ILE A 396 1.57 22.47 25.92
C ILE A 396 0.61 23.52 26.49
N ASP A 397 -0.48 23.72 25.76
CA ASP A 397 -1.48 24.72 26.08
C ASP A 397 -2.37 24.14 27.19
N GLU A 398 -2.72 24.96 28.14
CA GLU A 398 -3.68 24.61 29.22
C GLU A 398 -4.99 24.08 28.59
N ALA A 399 -5.38 24.60 27.44
CA ALA A 399 -6.52 24.11 26.69
C ALA A 399 -6.41 22.61 26.30
N LEU A 400 -5.21 22.13 25.94
CA LEU A 400 -4.99 20.71 25.66
C LEU A 400 -5.06 19.86 26.90
N ARG A 401 -4.58 20.36 28.06
CA ARG A 401 -4.71 19.66 29.34
C ARG A 401 -6.18 19.52 29.76
N VAL A 402 -6.94 20.61 29.68
CA VAL A 402 -8.38 20.61 29.94
C VAL A 402 -9.11 19.63 29.01
N ALA A 403 -8.76 19.61 27.73
CA ALA A 403 -9.35 18.69 26.78
C ALA A 403 -9.00 17.22 27.11
N ALA A 404 -7.73 16.93 27.38
CA ALA A 404 -7.28 15.58 27.76
C ALA A 404 -7.98 15.10 29.06
N ASP A 405 -8.13 15.98 30.07
CA ASP A 405 -8.83 15.65 31.31
C ASP A 405 -10.31 15.34 31.06
N LYS A 406 -11.02 16.22 30.35
CA LYS A 406 -12.45 16.01 30.09
C LYS A 406 -12.69 14.70 29.35
N VAL A 407 -11.90 14.39 28.32
CA VAL A 407 -12.04 13.15 27.53
C VAL A 407 -11.71 11.92 28.38
N SER A 408 -10.58 11.95 29.12
CA SER A 408 -10.19 10.79 29.93
C SER A 408 -11.12 10.55 31.12
N MET A 409 -11.63 11.61 31.74
CA MET A 409 -12.62 11.51 32.84
C MET A 409 -13.95 10.94 32.35
N GLU A 410 -14.41 11.37 31.18
CA GLU A 410 -15.64 10.86 30.57
C GLU A 410 -15.52 9.36 30.25
N ILE A 411 -14.43 8.97 29.60
CA ILE A 411 -14.17 7.55 29.30
C ILE A 411 -14.04 6.73 30.57
N ALA A 412 -13.37 7.25 31.60
CA ALA A 412 -13.25 6.58 32.89
C ALA A 412 -14.63 6.41 33.57
N ALA A 413 -15.48 7.45 33.54
CA ALA A 413 -16.83 7.37 34.07
C ALA A 413 -17.66 6.29 33.35
N LEU A 414 -17.61 6.24 32.01
CA LEU A 414 -18.31 5.22 31.24
C LEU A 414 -17.80 3.81 31.55
N LEU A 415 -16.49 3.60 31.62
CA LEU A 415 -15.89 2.30 31.99
C LEU A 415 -16.28 1.86 33.40
N ASP A 416 -16.42 2.80 34.32
CA ASP A 416 -16.79 2.51 35.73
C ASP A 416 -18.32 2.39 35.93
N GLY A 417 -19.12 2.58 34.87
CA GLY A 417 -20.59 2.55 34.94
C GLY A 417 -21.20 3.75 35.63
N ARG A 418 -20.45 4.88 35.72
CA ARG A 418 -20.95 6.14 36.26
C ARG A 418 -21.72 6.93 35.18
N GLN A 419 -22.55 7.89 35.64
CA GLN A 419 -23.31 8.75 34.71
C GLN A 419 -22.36 9.49 33.74
N SER A 420 -22.69 9.39 32.45
CA SER A 420 -22.01 10.10 31.36
C SER A 420 -22.59 11.50 31.19
N LYS A 421 -21.73 12.45 30.79
CA LYS A 421 -22.14 13.81 30.37
C LYS A 421 -22.53 13.81 28.86
N ILE A 422 -22.20 12.78 28.15
CA ILE A 422 -22.58 12.58 26.73
C ILE A 422 -23.97 11.98 26.70
N ALA A 423 -24.89 12.58 25.96
CA ALA A 423 -26.22 11.99 25.74
C ALA A 423 -26.07 10.58 25.14
N PRO A 424 -26.91 9.61 25.52
CA PRO A 424 -26.89 8.30 24.90
C PRO A 424 -27.04 8.47 23.39
N ASP A 425 -26.18 7.76 22.63
CA ASP A 425 -26.15 7.82 21.17
C ASP A 425 -27.58 7.77 20.61
N HIS A 426 -28.00 8.84 19.97
CA HIS A 426 -29.08 8.75 18.99
C HIS A 426 -28.56 7.80 17.92
N VAL A 427 -29.00 6.55 17.90
CA VAL A 427 -28.85 5.66 16.77
C VAL A 427 -29.39 6.45 15.57
N PRO A 428 -28.58 6.91 14.62
CA PRO A 428 -29.13 7.52 13.44
C PRO A 428 -30.03 6.45 12.84
N ALA A 429 -31.33 6.75 12.72
CA ALA A 429 -32.28 5.88 12.05
C ALA A 429 -31.61 5.48 10.74
N THR A 430 -31.38 4.19 10.58
CA THR A 430 -30.88 3.61 9.33
C THR A 430 -31.74 4.22 8.23
N LYS A 431 -31.14 5.05 7.36
CA LYS A 431 -31.82 5.52 6.17
C LYS A 431 -32.41 4.26 5.52
N PRO A 432 -33.73 4.19 5.31
CA PRO A 432 -34.29 3.05 4.60
C PRO A 432 -33.57 2.97 3.26
N MET A 433 -33.06 1.81 2.92
CA MET A 433 -32.52 1.51 1.61
C MET A 433 -33.55 1.98 0.58
N PRO A 434 -33.17 2.71 -0.47
CA PRO A 434 -34.09 3.04 -1.54
C PRO A 434 -34.69 1.73 -2.04
N ASN A 435 -36.04 1.66 -2.06
CA ASN A 435 -36.82 0.53 -2.54
C ASN A 435 -36.18 0.02 -3.85
N GLN A 436 -35.80 -1.25 -3.84
CA GLN A 436 -35.54 -1.95 -5.09
C GLN A 436 -36.85 -1.84 -5.92
N PRO A 437 -36.77 -1.53 -7.21
CA PRO A 437 -37.93 -1.51 -8.05
C PRO A 437 -38.56 -2.91 -8.00
N GLU A 438 -39.87 -2.95 -7.67
CA GLU A 438 -40.69 -4.17 -7.71
C GLU A 438 -40.49 -4.85 -9.07
N ALA A 439 -40.08 -6.10 -9.03
CA ALA A 439 -40.04 -6.92 -10.23
C ALA A 439 -41.43 -7.01 -10.80
N VAL A 440 -41.64 -6.38 -11.94
CA VAL A 440 -42.86 -6.55 -12.75
C VAL A 440 -42.93 -8.02 -13.14
N THR A 441 -43.82 -8.75 -12.49
CA THR A 441 -44.21 -10.11 -12.86
C THR A 441 -45.01 -10.07 -14.15
N GLY A 442 -44.33 -9.96 -15.27
CA GLY A 442 -44.90 -10.23 -16.59
C GLY A 442 -45.02 -11.74 -16.76
N GLY A 443 -46.28 -12.24 -16.71
CA GLY A 443 -46.57 -13.64 -16.97
C GLY A 443 -46.11 -14.06 -18.37
N LEU A 444 -45.13 -14.92 -18.45
CA LEU A 444 -44.81 -15.68 -19.65
C LEU A 444 -45.41 -17.10 -19.49
N HIS A 445 -46.46 -17.34 -20.27
CA HIS A 445 -46.98 -18.67 -20.54
C HIS A 445 -45.86 -19.56 -21.12
N HIS A 446 -45.44 -20.56 -20.37
CA HIS A 446 -44.67 -21.66 -20.89
C HIS A 446 -45.64 -22.76 -21.35
N PRO A 447 -45.54 -23.24 -22.60
CA PRO A 447 -46.26 -24.43 -23.02
C PRO A 447 -45.62 -25.70 -22.41
N SER A 448 -46.45 -26.59 -21.88
CA SER A 448 -46.08 -27.88 -21.32
C SER A 448 -45.43 -28.79 -22.37
N PRO A 449 -44.39 -29.57 -22.03
CA PRO A 449 -43.85 -30.58 -22.94
C PRO A 449 -44.77 -31.80 -23.03
N PRO A 450 -44.78 -32.49 -24.18
CA PRO A 450 -45.65 -33.66 -24.42
C PRO A 450 -45.21 -34.87 -23.59
N ARG A 451 -46.18 -35.59 -23.05
CA ARG A 451 -46.01 -36.87 -22.37
C ARG A 451 -45.59 -37.94 -23.39
N LEU A 452 -44.40 -38.47 -23.20
CA LEU A 452 -44.02 -39.74 -23.87
C LEU A 452 -44.56 -40.92 -23.09
N GLY A 453 -45.29 -41.76 -23.81
CA GLY A 453 -45.95 -42.94 -23.33
C GLY A 453 -44.99 -44.01 -22.85
N ARG A 454 -45.48 -44.79 -21.89
CA ARG A 454 -44.92 -46.08 -21.49
C ARG A 454 -45.04 -47.06 -22.65
N GLY A 455 -43.94 -47.68 -23.02
CA GLY A 455 -43.89 -48.87 -23.84
C GLY A 455 -43.16 -49.97 -23.08
N GLN A 456 -43.88 -51.04 -22.99
CA GLN A 456 -43.57 -52.30 -22.29
C GLN A 456 -42.43 -53.07 -22.90
N ASP A 457 -41.74 -53.81 -22.05
CA ASP A 457 -41.26 -55.20 -22.17
C ASP A 457 -40.38 -55.66 -23.33
N ILE A 458 -39.39 -56.42 -22.95
CA ILE A 458 -38.96 -57.75 -23.39
C ILE A 458 -37.43 -57.79 -23.69
N LEU A 459 -36.84 -58.64 -22.88
CA LEU A 459 -35.60 -59.41 -22.88
C LEU A 459 -34.34 -58.82 -22.38
#